data_26904096647375b50c779701ed385829
#
_entry.id   26904096647375b50c779701ed385829
#
_cell.length_a   1.000
_cell.length_b   1.000
_cell.length_c   1.000
_cell.angle_alpha   90.00
_cell.angle_beta   90.00
_cell.angle_gamma   90.00
#
_symmetry.space_group_name_H-M   'P 1'
#
loop_
_entity.id
_entity.type
_entity.pdbx_description
1 polymer ?
#
loop_
_entity_poly.entity_id
_entity_poly.type
_entity_poly.pdbx_seq_one_letter_code
_entity_poly.pdbx_strand_id
1 'polypeptide(L)'
;MLPLKGTEVNEQHSGIRALGARVHIFAQPNVRKRFTSLFKDVLRCNITEQDFGMAYPLLLILFPDGSAFSVEFTESAPKEYSGQTIDDEHAFRGAWIEFRTSDVAQYQQKLRDAGIREFRHAGSNHVYFSAPGGQVFRLLDVSYKGP
;
A
#
# COMPACT_ATOMS: atom_id res chain seq x y z
N MET A 1 -11.47 11.95 34.73
CA MET A 1 -12.71 12.72 34.73
C MET A 1 -12.93 13.41 33.41
N LEU A 2 -11.96 14.15 32.99
CA LEU A 2 -12.04 14.90 31.74
C LEU A 2 -12.07 14.06 30.47
N PRO A 3 -11.55 12.81 30.43
CA PRO A 3 -11.67 12.00 29.22
C PRO A 3 -13.10 11.74 28.75
N LEU A 4 -14.05 11.77 29.66
CA LEU A 4 -15.44 11.57 29.31
C LEU A 4 -16.03 12.67 28.43
N LYS A 5 -15.52 13.89 28.55
CA LYS A 5 -16.00 14.99 27.70
C LYS A 5 -15.67 14.80 26.23
N GLY A 6 -14.46 14.33 25.95
CA GLY A 6 -14.08 14.03 24.57
C GLY A 6 -14.92 12.95 23.95
N THR A 7 -15.23 11.93 24.70
CA THR A 7 -16.10 10.84 24.26
C THR A 7 -17.52 11.31 23.99
N GLU A 8 -18.06 12.14 24.88
CA GLU A 8 -19.40 12.69 24.69
C GLU A 8 -19.50 13.56 23.44
N VAL A 9 -18.50 14.41 23.18
CA VAL A 9 -18.47 15.25 21.97
C VAL A 9 -18.45 14.38 20.72
N ASN A 10 -17.65 13.31 20.71
CA ASN A 10 -17.57 12.41 19.57
C ASN A 10 -18.86 11.63 19.34
N GLU A 11 -19.54 11.21 20.40
CA GLU A 11 -20.81 10.52 20.29
C GLU A 11 -21.92 11.40 19.74
N GLN A 12 -21.88 12.71 20.02
CA GLN A 12 -22.86 13.66 19.52
C GLN A 12 -22.63 14.04 18.05
N HIS A 13 -21.47 13.73 17.50
CA HIS A 13 -21.18 13.99 16.10
C HIS A 13 -21.99 13.05 15.20
N SER A 14 -22.77 13.63 14.29
CA SER A 14 -23.58 12.86 13.33
C SER A 14 -22.83 12.55 12.03
N GLY A 15 -21.56 12.95 11.88
CA GLY A 15 -20.77 12.74 10.67
C GLY A 15 -20.02 11.41 10.64
N ILE A 16 -19.05 11.33 9.74
CA ILE A 16 -18.16 10.18 9.61
C ILE A 16 -17.33 10.04 10.89
N ARG A 17 -17.24 8.83 11.43
CA ARG A 17 -16.65 8.58 12.74
C ARG A 17 -15.23 8.05 12.72
N ALA A 18 -14.87 7.27 11.69
CA ALA A 18 -13.54 6.62 11.66
C ALA A 18 -13.21 6.12 10.26
N LEU A 19 -11.94 5.79 10.06
CA LEU A 19 -11.54 4.99 8.91
C LEU A 19 -11.94 3.54 9.13
N GLY A 20 -12.36 2.87 8.06
CA GLY A 20 -12.53 1.43 8.08
C GLY A 20 -11.19 0.69 8.09
N ALA A 21 -11.23 -0.59 8.40
CA ALA A 21 -10.02 -1.41 8.49
C ALA A 21 -9.57 -1.98 7.14
N ARG A 22 -10.36 -1.80 6.09
CA ARG A 22 -10.07 -2.45 4.82
C ARG A 22 -9.35 -1.53 3.85
N VAL A 23 -8.36 -2.11 3.16
CA VAL A 23 -7.72 -1.53 1.99
C VAL A 23 -7.92 -2.50 0.82
N HIS A 24 -8.46 -1.99 -0.27
CA HIS A 24 -8.65 -2.76 -1.50
C HIS A 24 -8.11 -1.93 -2.65
N ILE A 25 -7.23 -2.51 -3.43
CA ILE A 25 -6.61 -1.82 -4.56
C ILE A 25 -6.92 -2.54 -5.87
N PHE A 26 -6.82 -1.81 -6.96
CA PHE A 26 -7.07 -2.31 -8.29
C PHE A 26 -5.79 -2.24 -9.11
N ALA A 27 -5.54 -3.25 -9.93
CA ALA A 27 -4.41 -3.28 -10.84
C ALA A 27 -4.82 -3.94 -12.15
N GLN A 28 -4.10 -3.61 -13.22
CA GLN A 28 -4.32 -4.24 -14.51
C GLN A 28 -3.91 -5.72 -14.47
N PRO A 29 -4.59 -6.60 -15.18
CA PRO A 29 -4.25 -8.03 -15.19
C PRO A 29 -2.83 -8.33 -15.65
N ASN A 30 -2.27 -7.51 -16.54
CA ASN A 30 -0.93 -7.73 -17.07
C ASN A 30 0.18 -7.51 -16.05
N VAL A 31 -0.10 -6.87 -14.91
CA VAL A 31 0.91 -6.67 -13.85
C VAL A 31 0.82 -7.72 -12.75
N ARG A 32 -0.16 -8.63 -12.79
CA ARG A 32 -0.44 -9.59 -11.72
C ARG A 32 0.79 -10.40 -11.30
N LYS A 33 1.53 -10.91 -12.27
CA LYS A 33 2.72 -11.72 -12.01
C LYS A 33 3.82 -10.91 -11.31
N ARG A 34 4.09 -9.70 -11.80
CA ARG A 34 5.10 -8.81 -11.19
C ARG A 34 4.67 -8.34 -9.81
N PHE A 35 3.38 -8.05 -9.64
CA PHE A 35 2.81 -7.68 -8.35
C PHE A 35 2.99 -8.80 -7.32
N THR A 36 2.61 -10.00 -7.69
CA THR A 36 2.75 -11.19 -6.84
C THR A 36 4.21 -11.42 -6.45
N SER A 37 5.12 -11.33 -7.42
CA SER A 37 6.55 -11.50 -7.16
C SER A 37 7.09 -10.44 -6.19
N LEU A 38 6.70 -9.19 -6.34
CA LEU A 38 7.11 -8.13 -5.43
C LEU A 38 6.70 -8.46 -3.98
N PHE A 39 5.43 -8.75 -3.76
CA PHE A 39 4.93 -8.94 -2.40
C PHE A 39 5.35 -10.27 -1.79
N LYS A 40 5.44 -11.32 -2.57
CA LYS A 40 5.82 -12.65 -2.10
C LYS A 40 7.34 -12.80 -1.95
N ASP A 41 8.09 -12.47 -2.99
CA ASP A 41 9.52 -12.81 -3.06
C ASP A 41 10.40 -11.69 -2.50
N VAL A 42 10.09 -10.43 -2.78
CA VAL A 42 10.88 -9.28 -2.33
C VAL A 42 10.48 -8.84 -0.93
N LEU A 43 9.19 -8.57 -0.71
CA LEU A 43 8.68 -8.06 0.56
C LEU A 43 8.34 -9.16 1.57
N ARG A 44 8.36 -10.42 1.16
CA ARG A 44 8.17 -11.59 2.00
C ARG A 44 6.84 -11.64 2.72
N CYS A 45 5.80 -11.15 2.07
CA CYS A 45 4.43 -11.20 2.57
C CYS A 45 3.81 -12.58 2.34
N ASN A 46 2.83 -12.90 3.16
CA ASN A 46 2.00 -14.08 2.96
C ASN A 46 0.86 -13.73 2.01
N ILE A 47 0.68 -14.52 0.95
CA ILE A 47 -0.33 -14.26 -0.09
C ILE A 47 -1.24 -15.47 -0.22
N THR A 48 -2.55 -15.22 -0.25
CA THR A 48 -3.55 -16.22 -0.62
C THR A 48 -4.37 -15.74 -1.79
N GLU A 49 -4.86 -16.66 -2.60
CA GLU A 49 -5.77 -16.38 -3.69
C GLU A 49 -7.19 -16.79 -3.29
N GLN A 50 -8.17 -15.98 -3.69
CA GLN A 50 -9.58 -16.26 -3.45
C GLN A 50 -10.35 -16.08 -4.76
N ASP A 51 -11.04 -17.13 -5.16
CA ASP A 51 -11.85 -17.13 -6.36
C ASP A 51 -13.30 -16.80 -6.01
N PHE A 52 -13.74 -15.61 -6.44
CA PHE A 52 -15.12 -15.17 -6.28
C PHE A 52 -15.92 -15.22 -7.60
N GLY A 53 -15.45 -15.97 -8.59
CA GLY A 53 -16.09 -16.04 -9.88
C GLY A 53 -15.75 -14.88 -10.82
N MET A 54 -14.79 -14.05 -10.45
CA MET A 54 -14.27 -13.00 -11.34
C MET A 54 -13.31 -13.58 -12.36
N ALA A 55 -12.94 -12.78 -13.37
CA ALA A 55 -12.02 -13.19 -14.42
C ALA A 55 -10.65 -13.63 -13.87
N TYR A 56 -10.22 -13.02 -12.77
CA TYR A 56 -8.95 -13.35 -12.08
C TYR A 56 -9.22 -13.52 -10.60
N PRO A 57 -8.53 -14.48 -9.92
CA PRO A 57 -8.63 -14.59 -8.48
C PRO A 57 -8.16 -13.33 -7.77
N LEU A 58 -8.84 -12.98 -6.68
CA LEU A 58 -8.43 -11.91 -5.79
C LEU A 58 -7.16 -12.33 -5.05
N LEU A 59 -6.18 -11.43 -4.90
CA LEU A 59 -5.06 -11.66 -4.00
C LEU A 59 -5.37 -11.04 -2.64
N LEU A 60 -5.09 -11.78 -1.59
CA LEU A 60 -5.11 -11.28 -0.22
C LEU A 60 -3.69 -11.31 0.31
N ILE A 61 -3.16 -10.15 0.64
CA ILE A 61 -1.82 -9.98 1.20
C ILE A 61 -1.97 -9.83 2.72
N LEU A 62 -1.36 -10.76 3.46
CA LEU A 62 -1.50 -10.88 4.90
C LEU A 62 -0.21 -10.51 5.61
N PHE A 63 -0.34 -9.81 6.73
CA PHE A 63 0.78 -9.40 7.57
C PHE A 63 0.76 -10.11 8.92
N PRO A 64 1.93 -10.23 9.59
CA PRO A 64 2.02 -10.96 10.87
C PRO A 64 1.12 -10.43 11.98
N ASP A 65 0.76 -9.15 11.96
CA ASP A 65 -0.14 -8.54 12.96
C ASP A 65 -1.62 -8.82 12.70
N GLY A 66 -1.93 -9.58 11.64
CA GLY A 66 -3.31 -9.88 11.24
C GLY A 66 -3.93 -8.86 10.30
N SER A 67 -3.26 -7.75 10.04
CA SER A 67 -3.73 -6.80 9.02
C SER A 67 -3.56 -7.38 7.61
N ALA A 68 -4.32 -6.85 6.67
CA ALA A 68 -4.30 -7.35 5.31
C ALA A 68 -4.81 -6.28 4.33
N PHE A 69 -4.45 -6.42 3.07
CA PHE A 69 -5.13 -5.71 1.99
C PHE A 69 -5.38 -6.68 0.84
N SER A 70 -6.35 -6.33 0.01
CA SER A 70 -6.73 -7.15 -1.15
C SER A 70 -6.42 -6.43 -2.45
N VAL A 71 -6.18 -7.21 -3.50
CA VAL A 71 -5.91 -6.71 -4.85
C VAL A 71 -6.84 -7.38 -5.82
N GLU A 72 -7.56 -6.57 -6.56
CA GLU A 72 -8.42 -7.02 -7.65
C GLU A 72 -7.76 -6.67 -8.98
N PHE A 73 -7.62 -7.66 -9.86
CA PHE A 73 -7.06 -7.44 -11.18
C PHE A 73 -8.21 -7.27 -12.19
N THR A 74 -8.24 -6.11 -12.83
CA THR A 74 -9.32 -5.73 -13.73
C THR A 74 -8.81 -4.82 -14.83
N GLU A 75 -9.35 -4.98 -16.04
CA GLU A 75 -9.02 -4.13 -17.17
C GLU A 75 -9.42 -2.68 -16.97
N SER A 76 -10.34 -2.40 -16.05
CA SER A 76 -10.77 -1.03 -15.72
C SER A 76 -9.83 -0.32 -14.78
N ALA A 77 -8.83 -0.98 -14.21
CA ALA A 77 -7.87 -0.35 -13.32
C ALA A 77 -7.00 0.66 -14.06
N PRO A 78 -6.46 1.66 -13.33
CA PRO A 78 -5.50 2.59 -13.94
C PRO A 78 -4.30 1.85 -14.50
N LYS A 79 -3.83 2.30 -15.67
CA LYS A 79 -2.66 1.72 -16.30
C LYS A 79 -1.39 2.26 -15.65
N GLU A 80 -0.37 1.41 -15.63
CA GLU A 80 0.97 1.77 -15.23
C GLU A 80 1.56 2.80 -16.19
N TYR A 81 2.38 3.72 -15.68
CA TYR A 81 3.12 4.67 -16.52
C TYR A 81 4.29 3.96 -17.19
N SER A 82 4.03 3.28 -18.27
CA SER A 82 5.05 2.53 -19.00
C SER A 82 5.72 3.39 -20.05
N GLY A 83 7.06 3.39 -20.07
CA GLY A 83 7.84 4.10 -21.08
C GLY A 83 7.83 5.62 -20.95
N GLN A 84 7.30 6.17 -19.87
CA GLN A 84 7.27 7.60 -19.59
C GLN A 84 8.09 7.93 -18.36
N THR A 85 8.78 9.10 -18.40
CA THR A 85 9.40 9.66 -17.22
C THR A 85 8.35 10.51 -16.50
N ILE A 86 7.95 10.05 -15.31
CA ILE A 86 7.01 10.78 -14.45
C ILE A 86 7.82 11.33 -13.29
N ASP A 87 7.68 12.64 -13.01
CA ASP A 87 8.33 13.24 -11.86
C ASP A 87 7.71 12.72 -10.55
N ASP A 88 8.44 12.89 -9.46
CA ASP A 88 8.04 12.32 -8.17
C ASP A 88 6.72 12.89 -7.68
N GLU A 89 6.45 14.16 -7.95
CA GLU A 89 5.19 14.80 -7.54
C GLU A 89 3.97 14.10 -8.15
N HIS A 90 4.04 13.76 -9.43
CA HIS A 90 2.93 13.11 -10.15
C HIS A 90 2.87 11.59 -9.95
N ALA A 91 3.94 10.99 -9.44
CA ALA A 91 4.01 9.54 -9.26
C ALA A 91 3.10 9.02 -8.13
N PHE A 92 2.68 9.87 -7.20
CA PHE A 92 1.86 9.46 -6.05
C PHE A 92 0.47 8.97 -6.40
N ARG A 93 -0.11 9.46 -7.48
CA ARG A 93 -1.43 9.03 -7.97
C ARG A 93 -2.54 9.18 -6.92
N GLY A 94 -2.40 10.20 -6.06
CA GLY A 94 -3.44 10.62 -5.12
C GLY A 94 -3.43 9.95 -3.76
N ALA A 95 -2.62 8.93 -3.53
CA ALA A 95 -2.58 8.26 -2.23
C ALA A 95 -1.32 7.42 -2.04
N TRP A 96 -1.01 7.10 -0.80
CA TRP A 96 -0.07 6.04 -0.48
C TRP A 96 -0.63 5.15 0.62
N ILE A 97 -0.11 3.93 0.69
CA ILE A 97 -0.41 2.97 1.74
C ILE A 97 0.88 2.76 2.55
N GLU A 98 0.77 2.74 3.85
CA GLU A 98 1.92 2.63 4.74
C GLU A 98 2.21 1.18 5.10
N PHE A 99 3.48 0.77 4.99
CA PHE A 99 3.98 -0.49 5.49
C PHE A 99 5.02 -0.24 6.57
N ARG A 100 5.12 -1.17 7.51
CA ARG A 100 6.08 -1.11 8.59
C ARG A 100 7.02 -2.31 8.58
N THR A 101 8.27 -2.06 8.87
CA THR A 101 9.30 -3.10 8.97
C THR A 101 10.30 -2.74 10.06
N SER A 102 10.94 -3.74 10.63
CA SER A 102 12.04 -3.52 11.57
C SER A 102 13.37 -3.18 10.89
N ASP A 103 13.44 -3.25 9.57
CA ASP A 103 14.67 -2.98 8.82
C ASP A 103 14.37 -2.28 7.49
N VAL A 104 14.13 -0.97 7.57
CA VAL A 104 13.83 -0.14 6.39
C VAL A 104 14.98 -0.20 5.38
N ALA A 105 16.22 -0.09 5.83
CA ALA A 105 17.38 -0.07 4.93
C ALA A 105 17.51 -1.36 4.12
N GLN A 106 17.28 -2.50 4.75
CA GLN A 106 17.33 -3.80 4.08
C GLN A 106 16.28 -3.89 2.97
N TYR A 107 15.04 -3.54 3.28
CA TYR A 107 13.95 -3.63 2.30
C TYR A 107 14.07 -2.57 1.21
N GLN A 108 14.57 -1.39 1.54
CA GLN A 108 14.91 -0.40 0.53
C GLN A 108 15.93 -0.95 -0.48
N GLN A 109 16.97 -1.63 -0.01
CA GLN A 109 17.96 -2.23 -0.90
C GLN A 109 17.35 -3.37 -1.74
N LYS A 110 16.50 -4.20 -1.15
CA LYS A 110 15.81 -5.26 -1.89
C LYS A 110 14.90 -4.70 -2.99
N LEU A 111 14.22 -3.59 -2.72
CA LEU A 111 13.40 -2.91 -3.71
C LEU A 111 14.25 -2.38 -4.87
N ARG A 112 15.39 -1.77 -4.56
CA ARG A 112 16.35 -1.30 -5.57
C ARG A 112 16.86 -2.45 -6.43
N ASP A 113 17.25 -3.54 -5.79
CA ASP A 113 17.76 -4.74 -6.48
C ASP A 113 16.70 -5.36 -7.40
N ALA A 114 15.43 -5.22 -7.05
CA ALA A 114 14.30 -5.70 -7.85
C ALA A 114 13.89 -4.72 -8.95
N GLY A 115 14.57 -3.57 -9.09
CA GLY A 115 14.24 -2.56 -10.08
C GLY A 115 12.98 -1.76 -9.79
N ILE A 116 12.53 -1.75 -8.53
CA ILE A 116 11.34 -1.00 -8.12
C ILE A 116 11.71 0.47 -7.98
N ARG A 117 10.89 1.33 -8.57
CA ARG A 117 11.11 2.77 -8.51
C ARG A 117 10.86 3.29 -7.09
N GLU A 118 11.87 3.98 -6.56
CA GLU A 118 11.74 4.83 -5.38
C GLU A 118 11.54 6.27 -5.80
N PHE A 119 10.87 7.05 -4.95
CA PHE A 119 10.74 8.49 -5.16
C PHE A 119 10.53 9.22 -3.84
N ARG A 120 10.65 10.53 -3.91
CA ARG A 120 10.59 11.40 -2.73
C ARG A 120 9.30 12.18 -2.66
N HIS A 121 8.86 12.43 -1.44
CA HIS A 121 7.79 13.37 -1.15
C HIS A 121 8.40 14.62 -0.50
N ALA A 122 7.95 15.79 -0.92
CA ALA A 122 8.46 17.06 -0.39
C ALA A 122 8.32 17.13 1.13
N GLY A 123 9.39 17.51 1.80
CA GLY A 123 9.40 17.62 3.25
C GLY A 123 9.45 16.30 4.02
N SER A 124 9.65 15.18 3.33
CA SER A 124 9.70 13.85 3.96
C SER A 124 11.00 13.15 3.65
N ASN A 125 11.53 12.42 4.65
CA ASN A 125 12.70 11.55 4.49
C ASN A 125 12.31 10.07 4.39
N HIS A 126 11.02 9.77 4.30
CA HIS A 126 10.57 8.39 4.23
C HIS A 126 10.77 7.79 2.84
N VAL A 127 10.78 6.46 2.80
CA VAL A 127 10.93 5.70 1.57
C VAL A 127 9.56 5.49 0.95
N TYR A 128 9.38 5.99 -0.28
CA TYR A 128 8.19 5.76 -1.09
C TYR A 128 8.57 4.95 -2.31
N PHE A 129 7.75 4.00 -2.68
CA PHE A 129 8.00 3.20 -3.87
C PHE A 129 6.71 2.89 -4.62
N SER A 130 6.84 2.61 -5.91
CA SER A 130 5.71 2.26 -6.77
C SER A 130 5.70 0.75 -7.01
N ALA A 131 4.62 0.09 -6.63
CA ALA A 131 4.39 -1.30 -6.99
C ALA A 131 4.04 -1.43 -8.49
N PRO A 132 4.15 -2.62 -9.08
CA PRO A 132 3.59 -2.87 -10.39
C PRO A 132 2.09 -2.54 -10.41
N GLY A 133 1.68 -1.78 -11.42
CA GLY A 133 0.32 -1.21 -11.44
C GLY A 133 0.27 0.25 -10.99
N GLY A 134 1.33 0.77 -10.42
CA GLY A 134 1.45 2.19 -10.06
C GLY A 134 0.97 2.55 -8.67
N GLN A 135 0.61 1.59 -7.83
CA GLN A 135 0.21 1.86 -6.46
C GLN A 135 1.42 2.30 -5.64
N VAL A 136 1.24 3.31 -4.80
CA VAL A 136 2.30 3.88 -4.00
C VAL A 136 2.25 3.37 -2.58
N PHE A 137 3.41 2.98 -2.06
CA PHE A 137 3.57 2.51 -0.69
C PHE A 137 4.67 3.31 0.00
N ARG A 138 4.49 3.56 1.28
CA ARG A 138 5.47 4.20 2.15
C ARG A 138 6.01 3.18 3.14
N LEU A 139 7.32 3.09 3.25
CA LEU A 139 7.98 2.14 4.14
C LEU A 139 8.49 2.86 5.37
N LEU A 140 8.07 2.44 6.55
CA LEU A 140 8.42 3.02 7.84
C LEU A 140 8.98 1.98 8.80
N ASP A 141 9.81 2.44 9.72
CA ASP A 141 10.23 1.62 10.86
C ASP A 141 9.05 1.36 11.80
N VAL A 142 9.00 0.15 12.36
CA VAL A 142 7.93 -0.25 13.29
C VAL A 142 7.85 0.64 14.53
N SER A 143 8.95 1.29 14.90
CA SER A 143 9.01 2.19 16.07
C SER A 143 8.62 3.62 15.75
N TYR A 144 8.46 3.96 14.48
CA TYR A 144 8.17 5.34 14.08
C TYR A 144 6.77 5.75 14.55
N LYS A 145 6.67 6.90 15.20
CA LYS A 145 5.41 7.44 15.77
C LYS A 145 5.05 8.83 15.26
N GLY A 146 5.80 9.34 14.31
CA GLY A 146 5.53 10.64 13.72
C GLY A 146 4.43 10.60 12.66
N PRO A 147 4.05 11.76 12.13
CA PRO A 147 3.11 11.87 11.01
C PRO A 147 3.68 11.34 9.71
#